data_6eabf74f4d7dd0ecc9b69f54acf75fd8
#
_entry.id   6eabf74f4d7dd0ecc9b69f54acf75fd8
#
_cell.length_a   1.000
_cell.length_b   1.000
_cell.length_c   1.000
_cell.angle_alpha   90.00
_cell.angle_beta   90.00
_cell.angle_gamma   90.00
#
_symmetry.space_group_name_H-M   'P 1'
#
loop_
_entity.id
_entity.type
_entity.pdbx_description
1 polymer ?
#
loop_
_entity_poly.entity_id
_entity_poly.type
_entity_poly.pdbx_seq_one_letter_code
_entity_poly.pdbx_strand_id
1 'polypeptide(L)'
;IFALGMSLANEHSAYETIRKEINKSLALGSKLKVVSLGTNSPASKAGILVGDEILEVDGESLIQGEEAFKSYVEKIDEDYQKLYEFKILRGDEFKNIKIRSEQRCRFNFVIDLDNNTFNAFANGEIMVFSLRMAKWLIQNETGAAIVFAHELGHNANKHVADKIQNA
;
A
#
# COMPACT_ATOMS: atom_id res chain seq x y z
N ILE A 1 5.29 10.16 -7.77
CA ILE A 1 6.23 9.48 -6.89
C ILE A 1 6.89 8.29 -7.59
N PHE A 2 8.04 7.87 -7.11
CA PHE A 2 8.65 6.60 -7.49
C PHE A 2 8.32 5.55 -6.42
N ALA A 3 7.81 4.41 -6.82
CA ALA A 3 7.30 3.39 -5.93
C ALA A 3 7.80 1.98 -6.31
N LEU A 4 7.80 1.08 -5.33
CA LEU A 4 8.16 -0.32 -5.48
C LEU A 4 6.93 -1.21 -5.71
N GLY A 5 5.76 -0.76 -5.26
CA GLY A 5 4.47 -1.43 -5.45
C GLY A 5 4.32 -2.69 -4.63
N MET A 6 4.78 -2.65 -3.38
CA MET A 6 4.53 -3.66 -2.35
C MET A 6 4.00 -3.00 -1.09
N SER A 7 3.15 -3.71 -0.37
CA SER A 7 2.67 -3.31 0.96
C SER A 7 3.34 -4.17 2.03
N LEU A 8 3.78 -3.53 3.08
CA LEU A 8 4.50 -4.16 4.19
C LEU A 8 3.69 -4.02 5.48
N ALA A 9 3.74 -5.04 6.32
CA ALA A 9 3.17 -5.01 7.66
C ALA A 9 3.98 -5.88 8.63
N ASN A 10 3.84 -5.60 9.93
CA ASN A 10 4.28 -6.44 11.03
C ASN A 10 3.20 -6.48 12.13
N GLU A 11 3.47 -7.10 13.25
CA GLU A 11 2.52 -7.20 14.38
C GLU A 11 2.12 -5.85 14.98
N HIS A 12 2.87 -4.78 14.76
CA HIS A 12 2.61 -3.43 15.25
C HIS A 12 1.98 -2.52 14.19
N SER A 13 2.04 -2.90 12.90
CA SER A 13 1.45 -2.11 11.83
C SER A 13 -0.01 -2.49 11.58
N ALA A 14 -0.81 -1.49 11.32
CA ALA A 14 -2.24 -1.56 11.01
C ALA A 14 -3.18 -1.71 12.22
N TYR A 15 -4.42 -1.35 11.97
CA TYR A 15 -5.52 -1.55 12.90
C TYR A 15 -5.69 -3.03 13.28
N GLU A 16 -6.02 -3.30 14.52
CA GLU A 16 -6.14 -4.65 15.07
C GLU A 16 -7.01 -5.59 14.22
N THR A 17 -8.09 -5.07 13.64
CA THR A 17 -9.00 -5.86 12.80
C THR A 17 -8.32 -6.35 11.51
N ILE A 18 -7.58 -5.47 10.84
CA ILE A 18 -6.85 -5.79 9.60
C ILE A 18 -5.72 -6.76 9.91
N ARG A 19 -5.00 -6.52 11.00
CA ARG A 19 -3.91 -7.39 11.47
C ARG A 19 -4.40 -8.80 11.78
N LYS A 20 -5.57 -8.95 12.41
CA LYS A 20 -6.19 -10.26 12.66
C LYS A 20 -6.51 -11.00 11.37
N GLU A 21 -6.98 -10.31 10.33
CA GLU A 21 -7.25 -10.94 9.04
C GLU A 21 -5.96 -11.36 8.32
N ILE A 22 -4.95 -10.51 8.31
CA ILE A 22 -3.65 -10.85 7.73
C ILE A 22 -3.03 -12.04 8.46
N ASN A 23 -3.09 -12.08 9.78
CA ASN A 23 -2.52 -13.16 10.59
C ASN A 23 -3.17 -14.53 10.38
N LYS A 24 -4.36 -14.60 9.79
CA LYS A 24 -4.96 -15.90 9.40
C LYS A 24 -4.18 -16.60 8.28
N SER A 25 -3.52 -15.85 7.42
CA SER A 25 -2.78 -16.37 6.25
C SER A 25 -1.28 -16.15 6.33
N LEU A 26 -0.85 -15.09 7.01
CA LEU A 26 0.55 -14.69 7.15
C LEU A 26 0.84 -14.42 8.62
N ALA A 27 1.61 -15.27 9.27
CA ALA A 27 2.06 -15.04 10.64
C ALA A 27 2.94 -13.77 10.66
N LEU A 28 2.41 -12.67 11.19
CA LEU A 28 3.16 -11.42 11.39
C LEU A 28 3.95 -11.51 12.70
N GLY A 29 5.22 -11.15 12.63
CA GLY A 29 6.11 -10.98 13.79
C GLY A 29 6.64 -9.55 13.83
N SER A 30 7.78 -9.36 14.49
CA SER A 30 8.42 -8.03 14.65
C SER A 30 9.02 -7.47 13.36
N LYS A 31 9.34 -8.32 12.38
CA LYS A 31 9.92 -7.92 11.09
C LYS A 31 8.83 -7.48 10.11
N LEU A 32 9.18 -6.58 9.18
CA LEU A 32 8.29 -6.23 8.08
C LEU A 32 8.16 -7.38 7.11
N LYS A 33 6.93 -7.79 6.85
CA LYS A 33 6.57 -8.84 5.90
C LYS A 33 5.78 -8.27 4.74
N VAL A 34 6.05 -8.75 3.53
CA VAL A 34 5.28 -8.38 2.34
C VAL A 34 3.89 -8.99 2.45
N VAL A 35 2.87 -8.16 2.56
CA VAL A 35 1.47 -8.59 2.72
C VAL A 35 0.66 -8.47 1.43
N SER A 36 1.07 -7.60 0.52
CA SER A 36 0.49 -7.54 -0.83
C SER A 36 1.49 -7.01 -1.86
N LEU A 37 1.23 -7.33 -3.12
CA LEU A 37 2.00 -6.84 -4.27
C LEU A 37 1.05 -6.31 -5.33
N GLY A 38 1.38 -5.15 -5.88
CA GLY A 38 0.68 -4.63 -7.05
C GLY A 38 0.95 -5.50 -8.28
N THR A 39 -0.08 -5.73 -9.08
CA THR A 39 0.07 -6.45 -10.36
C THR A 39 1.08 -5.72 -11.26
N ASN A 40 2.03 -6.45 -11.81
CA ASN A 40 3.13 -5.89 -12.62
C ASN A 40 3.92 -4.76 -11.92
N SER A 41 3.97 -4.76 -10.60
CA SER A 41 4.78 -3.81 -9.84
C SER A 41 6.28 -4.10 -9.99
N PRO A 42 7.16 -3.11 -9.73
CA PRO A 42 8.61 -3.33 -9.68
C PRO A 42 9.02 -4.49 -8.78
N ALA A 43 8.46 -4.56 -7.58
CA ALA A 43 8.74 -5.63 -6.62
C ALA A 43 8.31 -7.00 -7.16
N SER A 44 7.08 -7.11 -7.75
CA SER A 44 6.63 -8.39 -8.31
C SER A 44 7.47 -8.84 -9.51
N LYS A 45 7.86 -7.92 -10.41
CA LYS A 45 8.74 -8.19 -11.55
C LYS A 45 10.13 -8.63 -11.10
N ALA A 46 10.62 -8.10 -9.99
CA ALA A 46 11.91 -8.46 -9.41
C ALA A 46 11.89 -9.81 -8.67
N GLY A 47 10.72 -10.42 -8.48
CA GLY A 47 10.58 -11.72 -7.84
C GLY A 47 10.36 -11.68 -6.32
N ILE A 48 9.95 -10.53 -5.77
CA ILE A 48 9.39 -10.46 -4.41
C ILE A 48 8.08 -11.25 -4.38
N LEU A 49 7.83 -11.95 -3.28
CA LEU A 49 6.61 -12.70 -3.03
C LEU A 49 5.92 -12.23 -1.75
N VAL A 50 4.61 -12.41 -1.70
CA VAL A 50 3.86 -12.25 -0.44
C VAL A 50 4.37 -13.26 0.57
N GLY A 51 4.64 -12.80 1.79
CA GLY A 51 5.25 -13.59 2.86
C GLY A 51 6.76 -13.36 3.04
N ASP A 52 7.46 -12.74 2.09
CA ASP A 52 8.87 -12.38 2.27
C ASP A 52 9.04 -11.40 3.44
N GLU A 53 10.02 -11.64 4.30
CA GLU A 53 10.41 -10.71 5.35
C GLU A 53 11.55 -9.80 4.85
N ILE A 54 11.38 -8.50 4.98
CA ILE A 54 12.40 -7.52 4.58
C ILE A 54 13.37 -7.31 5.75
N LEU A 55 14.65 -7.55 5.53
CA LEU A 55 15.69 -7.46 6.56
C LEU A 55 16.57 -6.22 6.40
N GLU A 56 17.00 -5.95 5.15
CA GLU A 56 17.92 -4.86 4.85
C GLU A 56 17.48 -4.16 3.55
N VAL A 57 17.82 -2.88 3.46
CA VAL A 57 17.71 -2.06 2.23
C VAL A 57 19.06 -1.39 2.01
N ASP A 58 19.67 -1.61 0.85
CA ASP A 58 20.99 -1.08 0.46
C ASP A 58 22.10 -1.38 1.48
N GLY A 59 22.07 -2.59 2.06
CA GLY A 59 23.04 -3.05 3.06
C GLY A 59 22.80 -2.54 4.48
N GLU A 60 21.78 -1.74 4.71
CA GLU A 60 21.39 -1.26 6.03
C GLU A 60 20.22 -2.05 6.59
N SER A 61 20.41 -2.61 7.79
CA SER A 61 19.38 -3.38 8.48
C SER A 61 18.19 -2.52 8.87
N LEU A 62 16.98 -3.08 8.74
CA LEU A 62 15.77 -2.46 9.25
C LEU A 62 15.64 -2.70 10.76
N ILE A 63 15.13 -1.69 11.45
CA ILE A 63 14.70 -1.83 12.84
C ILE A 63 13.51 -2.79 12.88
N GLN A 64 13.37 -3.57 13.94
CA GLN A 64 12.24 -4.47 14.13
C GLN A 64 11.23 -3.89 15.12
N GLY A 65 10.05 -4.44 15.16
CA GLY A 65 9.00 -4.03 16.09
C GLY A 65 8.25 -2.78 15.65
N GLU A 66 7.94 -1.91 16.57
CA GLU A 66 7.09 -0.74 16.34
C GLU A 66 7.70 0.25 15.34
N GLU A 67 9.01 0.45 15.37
CA GLU A 67 9.73 1.38 14.49
C GLU A 67 10.09 0.79 13.10
N ALA A 68 9.73 -0.47 12.84
CA ALA A 68 10.13 -1.17 11.63
C ALA A 68 9.66 -0.46 10.35
N PHE A 69 8.41 -0.02 10.31
CA PHE A 69 7.84 0.64 9.13
C PHE A 69 8.48 2.02 8.90
N LYS A 70 8.71 2.78 9.96
CA LYS A 70 9.40 4.07 9.90
C LYS A 70 10.82 3.90 9.37
N SER A 71 11.58 2.94 9.92
CA SER A 71 12.93 2.61 9.45
C SER A 71 12.97 2.25 7.97
N TYR A 72 11.95 1.57 7.44
CA TYR A 72 11.83 1.27 6.03
C TYR A 72 11.55 2.54 5.20
N VAL A 73 10.58 3.36 5.61
CA VAL A 73 10.20 4.57 4.87
C VAL A 73 11.36 5.55 4.75
N GLU A 74 12.17 5.69 5.81
CA GLU A 74 13.37 6.57 5.80
C GLU A 74 14.44 6.14 4.78
N LYS A 75 14.42 4.89 4.32
CA LYS A 75 15.37 4.36 3.32
C LYS A 75 14.85 4.42 1.88
N ILE A 76 13.56 4.67 1.71
CA ILE A 76 12.92 4.72 0.39
C ILE A 76 12.74 6.16 -0.06
N ASP A 77 13.40 6.54 -1.14
CA ASP A 77 13.23 7.84 -1.78
C ASP A 77 12.10 7.76 -2.81
N GLU A 78 11.05 8.56 -2.61
CA GLU A 78 9.90 8.62 -3.51
C GLU A 78 10.04 9.71 -4.59
N ASP A 79 11.03 10.58 -4.48
CA ASP A 79 11.21 11.71 -5.41
C ASP A 79 12.05 11.33 -6.62
N TYR A 80 12.92 10.34 -6.49
CA TYR A 80 13.83 9.92 -7.55
C TYR A 80 13.75 8.43 -7.87
N GLN A 81 13.93 8.09 -9.15
CA GLN A 81 14.09 6.70 -9.55
C GLN A 81 15.42 6.15 -9.01
N LYS A 82 15.34 5.08 -8.24
CA LYS A 82 16.50 4.44 -7.64
C LYS A 82 16.44 2.91 -7.79
N LEU A 83 17.61 2.29 -7.88
CA LEU A 83 17.79 0.84 -7.77
C LEU A 83 18.14 0.52 -6.34
N TYR A 84 17.26 -0.20 -5.66
CA TYR A 84 17.46 -0.67 -4.29
C TYR A 84 17.92 -2.12 -4.27
N GLU A 85 18.77 -2.48 -3.33
CA GLU A 85 19.10 -3.85 -3.02
C GLU A 85 18.44 -4.28 -1.72
N PHE A 86 17.52 -5.24 -1.80
CA PHE A 86 16.81 -5.80 -0.66
C PHE A 86 17.40 -7.14 -0.26
N LYS A 87 17.72 -7.28 1.03
CA LYS A 87 17.95 -8.59 1.63
C LYS A 87 16.67 -9.05 2.30
N ILE A 88 16.17 -10.18 1.88
CA ILE A 88 14.92 -10.77 2.36
C ILE A 88 15.14 -12.16 2.96
N LEU A 89 14.21 -12.57 3.80
CA LEU A 89 14.09 -13.96 4.26
C LEU A 89 12.80 -14.54 3.68
N ARG A 90 12.93 -15.63 2.92
CA ARG A 90 11.84 -16.40 2.33
C ARG A 90 11.89 -17.82 2.88
N GLY A 91 10.94 -18.15 3.78
CA GLY A 91 11.09 -19.36 4.59
C GLY A 91 12.38 -19.29 5.39
N ASP A 92 13.31 -20.21 5.16
CA ASP A 92 14.62 -20.26 5.83
C ASP A 92 15.78 -19.77 4.95
N GLU A 93 15.49 -19.25 3.76
CA GLU A 93 16.50 -18.82 2.78
C GLU A 93 16.64 -17.30 2.74
N PHE A 94 17.88 -16.81 2.84
CA PHE A 94 18.22 -15.41 2.57
C PHE A 94 18.38 -15.20 1.07
N LYS A 95 17.81 -14.10 0.54
CA LYS A 95 17.92 -13.71 -0.87
C LYS A 95 18.21 -12.22 -0.96
N ASN A 96 19.06 -11.86 -1.93
CA ASN A 96 19.28 -10.47 -2.31
C ASN A 96 18.52 -10.22 -3.63
N ILE A 97 17.64 -9.21 -3.62
CA ILE A 97 16.78 -8.87 -4.75
C ILE A 97 16.97 -7.40 -5.06
N LYS A 98 17.26 -7.08 -6.33
CA LYS A 98 17.39 -5.69 -6.79
C LYS A 98 16.08 -5.24 -7.41
N ILE A 99 15.56 -4.11 -6.92
CA ILE A 99 14.29 -3.54 -7.37
C ILE A 99 14.54 -2.10 -7.81
N ARG A 100 14.23 -1.79 -9.07
CA ARG A 100 14.25 -0.41 -9.56
C ARG A 100 12.86 0.19 -9.37
N SER A 101 12.77 1.29 -8.62
CA SER A 101 11.51 2.01 -8.44
C SER A 101 11.00 2.56 -9.79
N GLU A 102 9.68 2.56 -9.98
CA GLU A 102 9.02 3.09 -11.18
C GLU A 102 8.12 4.26 -10.81
N GLN A 103 8.00 5.21 -11.72
CA GLN A 103 7.06 6.32 -11.54
C GLN A 103 5.62 5.81 -11.51
N ARG A 104 4.88 6.20 -10.47
CA ARG A 104 3.49 5.81 -10.23
C ARG A 104 2.68 7.03 -9.79
N CYS A 105 1.40 7.00 -10.08
CA CYS A 105 0.49 7.96 -9.48
C CYS A 105 0.29 7.64 -8.00
N ARG A 106 0.30 8.68 -7.16
CA ARG A 106 -0.07 8.55 -5.75
C ARG A 106 -1.56 8.80 -5.61
N PHE A 107 -2.27 7.84 -5.03
CA PHE A 107 -3.67 8.00 -4.65
C PHE A 107 -3.81 7.70 -3.17
N ASN A 108 -4.40 8.62 -2.45
CA ASN A 108 -4.74 8.41 -1.05
C ASN A 108 -6.20 8.00 -0.97
N PHE A 109 -6.49 6.92 -0.29
CA PHE A 109 -7.87 6.51 -0.01
C PHE A 109 -8.01 6.01 1.42
N VAL A 110 -9.21 6.12 1.94
CA VAL A 110 -9.59 5.68 3.28
C VAL A 110 -10.86 4.84 3.17
N ILE A 111 -10.93 3.79 3.97
CA ILE A 111 -12.17 3.04 4.17
C ILE A 111 -12.78 3.51 5.50
N ASP A 112 -13.97 4.08 5.42
CA ASP A 112 -14.77 4.45 6.59
C ASP A 112 -15.47 3.19 7.12
N LEU A 113 -14.91 2.62 8.19
CA LEU A 113 -15.36 1.35 8.76
C LEU A 113 -16.71 1.47 9.49
N ASP A 114 -17.07 2.66 9.93
CA ASP A 114 -18.31 2.93 10.65
C ASP A 114 -19.48 3.21 9.72
N ASN A 115 -19.19 3.52 8.45
CA ASN A 115 -20.19 3.83 7.45
C ASN A 115 -20.57 2.59 6.63
N ASN A 116 -21.75 2.06 6.88
CA ASN A 116 -22.28 0.89 6.18
C ASN A 116 -23.25 1.24 5.03
N THR A 117 -23.27 2.48 4.56
CA THR A 117 -23.99 2.86 3.33
C THR A 117 -23.26 2.31 2.11
N PHE A 118 -23.86 2.37 0.93
CA PHE A 118 -23.19 2.03 -0.32
C PHE A 118 -22.76 3.33 -1.00
N ASN A 119 -21.57 3.83 -0.63
CA ASN A 119 -21.10 5.14 -1.07
C ASN A 119 -19.59 5.22 -1.22
N ALA A 120 -19.15 6.08 -2.16
CA ALA A 120 -17.79 6.54 -2.31
C ALA A 120 -17.84 8.05 -2.60
N PHE A 121 -16.81 8.80 -2.21
CA PHE A 121 -16.67 10.20 -2.56
C PHE A 121 -15.20 10.63 -2.52
N ALA A 122 -14.89 11.69 -3.24
CA ALA A 122 -13.60 12.38 -3.24
C ALA A 122 -13.75 13.79 -2.68
N ASN A 123 -12.76 14.24 -1.88
CA ASN A 123 -12.77 15.59 -1.29
C ASN A 123 -11.69 16.53 -1.87
N GLY A 124 -11.02 16.12 -2.95
CA GLY A 124 -9.94 16.85 -3.59
C GLY A 124 -8.55 16.36 -3.22
N GLU A 125 -8.39 15.64 -2.09
CA GLU A 125 -7.11 15.11 -1.61
C GLU A 125 -7.14 13.60 -1.45
N ILE A 126 -8.22 13.06 -0.90
CA ILE A 126 -8.41 11.64 -0.66
C ILE A 126 -9.72 11.14 -1.27
N MET A 127 -9.77 9.85 -1.53
CA MET A 127 -11.01 9.14 -1.82
C MET A 127 -11.46 8.39 -0.56
N VAL A 128 -12.73 8.47 -0.23
CA VAL A 128 -13.32 7.77 0.92
C VAL A 128 -14.32 6.75 0.41
N PHE A 129 -14.16 5.50 0.84
CA PHE A 129 -15.08 4.41 0.55
C PHE A 129 -15.76 3.96 1.83
N SER A 130 -17.06 3.84 1.82
CA SER A 130 -17.77 3.20 2.93
C SER A 130 -17.41 1.70 3.01
N LEU A 131 -17.56 1.11 4.18
CA LEU A 131 -17.26 -0.31 4.40
C LEU A 131 -18.02 -1.23 3.42
N ARG A 132 -19.29 -0.93 3.16
CA ARG A 132 -20.13 -1.72 2.24
C ARG A 132 -19.67 -1.59 0.78
N MET A 133 -19.26 -0.38 0.36
CA MET A 133 -18.68 -0.15 -0.95
C MET A 133 -17.35 -0.89 -1.08
N ALA A 134 -16.46 -0.78 -0.10
CA ALA A 134 -15.16 -1.45 -0.11
C ALA A 134 -15.30 -2.98 -0.24
N LYS A 135 -16.23 -3.60 0.50
CA LYS A 135 -16.53 -5.05 0.38
C LYS A 135 -17.01 -5.45 -1.01
N TRP A 136 -17.80 -4.59 -1.66
CA TRP A 136 -18.27 -4.86 -3.02
C TRP A 136 -17.14 -4.70 -4.06
N LEU A 137 -16.29 -3.68 -3.91
CA LEU A 137 -15.15 -3.42 -4.80
C LEU A 137 -14.16 -4.59 -4.83
N ILE A 138 -13.89 -5.22 -3.69
CA ILE A 138 -13.00 -6.39 -3.59
C ILE A 138 -13.49 -7.58 -4.42
N GLN A 139 -14.80 -7.71 -4.58
CA GLN A 139 -15.43 -8.81 -5.33
C GLN A 139 -15.76 -8.45 -6.79
N ASN A 140 -15.55 -7.19 -7.18
CA ASN A 140 -15.98 -6.69 -8.49
C ASN A 140 -14.91 -5.79 -9.12
N GLU A 141 -13.92 -6.40 -9.78
CA GLU A 141 -12.78 -5.72 -10.36
C GLU A 141 -13.18 -4.63 -11.37
N THR A 142 -14.14 -4.91 -12.25
CA THR A 142 -14.65 -3.94 -13.23
C THR A 142 -15.35 -2.77 -12.54
N GLY A 143 -16.19 -3.08 -11.56
CA GLY A 143 -16.84 -2.04 -10.74
C GLY A 143 -15.85 -1.20 -9.97
N ALA A 144 -14.80 -1.83 -9.43
CA ALA A 144 -13.71 -1.12 -8.76
C ALA A 144 -13.03 -0.12 -9.70
N ALA A 145 -12.65 -0.57 -10.91
CA ALA A 145 -12.01 0.30 -11.90
C ALA A 145 -12.88 1.51 -12.25
N ILE A 146 -14.18 1.33 -12.43
CA ILE A 146 -15.13 2.41 -12.75
C ILE A 146 -15.24 3.40 -11.58
N VAL A 147 -15.46 2.91 -10.36
CA VAL A 147 -15.61 3.76 -9.18
C VAL A 147 -14.33 4.55 -8.90
N PHE A 148 -13.17 3.87 -8.92
CA PHE A 148 -11.89 4.55 -8.74
C PHE A 148 -11.66 5.61 -9.82
N ALA A 149 -11.92 5.33 -11.09
CA ALA A 149 -11.77 6.29 -12.18
C ALA A 149 -12.70 7.50 -11.99
N HIS A 150 -13.94 7.29 -11.52
CA HIS A 150 -14.90 8.36 -11.24
C HIS A 150 -14.41 9.30 -10.12
N GLU A 151 -14.01 8.73 -8.97
CA GLU A 151 -13.53 9.50 -7.83
C GLU A 151 -12.20 10.22 -8.13
N LEU A 152 -11.30 9.55 -8.89
CA LEU A 152 -10.07 10.19 -9.38
C LEU A 152 -10.36 11.38 -10.29
N GLY A 153 -11.38 11.28 -11.14
CA GLY A 153 -11.83 12.37 -11.99
C GLY A 153 -12.26 13.59 -11.17
N HIS A 154 -12.95 13.39 -10.06
CA HIS A 154 -13.33 14.48 -9.13
C HIS A 154 -12.10 15.13 -8.49
N ASN A 155 -11.12 14.35 -8.03
CA ASN A 155 -9.90 14.89 -7.44
C ASN A 155 -9.02 15.60 -8.48
N ALA A 156 -8.85 15.03 -9.66
CA ALA A 156 -8.02 15.61 -10.72
C ALA A 156 -8.56 16.95 -11.26
N ASN A 157 -9.88 17.07 -11.35
CA ASN A 157 -10.54 18.28 -11.85
C ASN A 157 -10.85 19.30 -10.74
N LYS A 158 -10.45 19.05 -9.48
CA LYS A 158 -10.70 19.92 -8.33
C LYS A 158 -12.17 20.34 -8.17
N HIS A 159 -13.10 19.48 -8.56
CA HIS A 159 -14.55 19.75 -8.56
C HIS A 159 -15.10 20.15 -7.18
N VAL A 160 -14.39 19.81 -6.11
CA VAL A 160 -14.77 20.20 -4.73
C VAL A 160 -14.40 21.65 -4.44
N ALA A 161 -13.27 22.14 -4.96
CA ALA A 161 -12.85 23.53 -4.77
C ALA A 161 -13.84 24.50 -5.44
N ASP A 162 -14.36 24.14 -6.62
CA ASP A 162 -15.32 24.98 -7.37
C ASP A 162 -16.68 25.08 -6.67
N LYS A 163 -17.10 24.04 -5.92
CA LYS A 163 -18.36 24.09 -5.14
C LYS A 163 -18.27 24.99 -3.92
N ILE A 164 -17.09 25.11 -3.30
CA ILE A 164 -16.88 25.97 -2.12
C ILE A 164 -16.76 27.44 -2.51
N GLN A 165 -16.27 27.76 -3.72
CA GLN A 165 -16.18 29.14 -4.20
C GLN A 165 -17.50 29.70 -4.72
N ASN A 166 -18.49 28.84 -5.01
CA ASN A 166 -19.79 29.24 -5.55
C ASN A 166 -20.94 29.08 -4.53
N ALA A 167 -20.66 28.85 -3.26
CA ALA A 167 -21.60 28.76 -2.13
C ALA A 167 -21.44 29.96 -1.19
#